data_6df9660fb8933fbaebd867a8a2540299
#
_entry.id   6df9660fb8933fbaebd867a8a2540299
#
_cell.length_a   1.000
_cell.length_b   1.000
_cell.length_c   1.000
_cell.angle_alpha   90.00
_cell.angle_beta   90.00
_cell.angle_gamma   90.00
#
_symmetry.space_group_name_H-M   'P 1'
#
loop_
_entity.id
_entity.type
_entity.pdbx_description
1 polymer ?
#
loop_
_entity_poly.entity_id
_entity_poly.type
_entity_poly.pdbx_seq_one_letter_code
_entity_poly.pdbx_strand_id
1 'polypeptide(L)'
;MSGNRISRTGLAAGCATALTLGLVSPATAAVVAEPVKDLADGATADISVLGSYGAGAFDDSAAEIVAFHADSKRILTVNALSGKIDVLDAADPSTPTKVGEVSGGENTTINSVAVRADGLAVATVEPENKTD
;
A
#
# COMPACT_ATOMS: atom_id res chain seq x y z
N MET A 1 63.49 2.82 56.20
CA MET A 1 63.45 3.49 54.89
C MET A 1 62.25 3.00 54.16
N SER A 2 61.24 3.82 54.08
CA SER A 2 59.89 3.52 53.58
C SER A 2 59.84 3.74 52.06
N GLY A 3 59.45 2.71 51.34
CA GLY A 3 59.23 2.76 49.90
C GLY A 3 57.73 2.74 49.55
N ASN A 4 57.25 3.89 49.15
CA ASN A 4 55.83 4.16 48.81
C ASN A 4 55.53 3.65 47.45
N ARG A 5 54.63 2.67 47.32
CA ARG A 5 54.12 2.14 46.04
C ARG A 5 52.80 2.89 45.71
N ILE A 6 52.83 3.71 44.68
CA ILE A 6 51.66 4.36 44.14
C ILE A 6 50.96 3.40 43.17
N SER A 7 49.79 2.96 43.56
CA SER A 7 48.89 2.15 42.73
C SER A 7 48.13 3.08 41.78
N ARG A 8 48.35 2.98 40.47
CA ARG A 8 47.56 3.68 39.45
C ARG A 8 46.39 2.80 39.03
N THR A 9 45.21 3.10 39.51
CA THR A 9 43.97 2.48 39.03
C THR A 9 43.56 3.20 37.76
N GLY A 10 43.72 2.50 36.62
CA GLY A 10 43.24 2.98 35.32
C GLY A 10 41.73 2.78 35.22
N LEU A 11 40.97 3.87 35.12
CA LEU A 11 39.56 3.84 34.86
C LEU A 11 39.36 3.74 33.34
N ALA A 12 38.96 2.54 32.87
CA ALA A 12 38.57 2.34 31.49
C ALA A 12 37.15 2.83 31.32
N ALA A 13 36.99 3.99 30.66
CA ALA A 13 35.70 4.49 30.25
C ALA A 13 35.23 3.69 28.99
N GLY A 14 34.32 2.77 29.19
CA GLY A 14 33.62 2.09 28.07
C GLY A 14 32.64 3.03 27.42
N CYS A 15 32.91 3.41 26.18
CA CYS A 15 31.97 4.14 25.34
C CYS A 15 30.92 3.15 24.82
N ALA A 16 29.76 3.09 25.46
CA ALA A 16 28.62 2.33 24.94
C ALA A 16 27.95 3.15 23.82
N THR A 17 28.25 2.79 22.58
CA THR A 17 27.53 3.33 21.41
C THR A 17 26.14 2.70 21.35
N ALA A 18 25.12 3.42 21.78
CA ALA A 18 23.74 3.01 21.61
C ALA A 18 23.39 3.12 20.12
N LEU A 19 23.23 1.96 19.45
CA LEU A 19 22.68 1.86 18.10
C LEU A 19 21.18 2.12 18.20
N THR A 20 20.71 3.33 17.94
CA THR A 20 19.29 3.60 17.79
C THR A 20 18.83 3.00 16.45
N LEU A 21 18.20 1.83 16.47
CA LEU A 21 17.41 1.37 15.34
C LEU A 21 16.26 2.36 15.19
N GLY A 22 16.35 3.23 14.19
CA GLY A 22 15.23 4.05 13.76
C GLY A 22 14.14 3.10 13.28
N LEU A 23 13.02 3.04 13.99
CA LEU A 23 11.79 2.42 13.50
C LEU A 23 11.34 3.26 12.29
N VAL A 24 11.63 2.75 11.09
CA VAL A 24 11.01 3.28 9.87
C VAL A 24 9.54 2.84 9.96
N SER A 25 8.68 3.74 10.41
CA SER A 25 7.25 3.53 10.30
C SER A 25 6.91 3.40 8.81
N PRO A 26 6.19 2.35 8.39
CA PRO A 26 5.69 2.31 7.02
C PRO A 26 4.87 3.58 6.79
N ALA A 27 5.16 4.29 5.71
CA ALA A 27 4.35 5.42 5.29
C ALA A 27 2.95 4.86 4.99
N THR A 28 2.04 4.99 5.93
CA THR A 28 0.62 4.76 5.66
C THR A 28 0.19 5.86 4.71
N ALA A 29 -0.34 5.48 3.54
CA ALA A 29 -0.95 6.43 2.64
C ALA A 29 -1.92 7.31 3.46
N ALA A 30 -1.83 8.62 3.28
CA ALA A 30 -2.65 9.54 4.05
C ALA A 30 -4.12 9.22 3.78
N VAL A 31 -4.80 8.69 4.79
CA VAL A 31 -6.25 8.60 4.77
C VAL A 31 -6.74 10.04 4.72
N VAL A 32 -7.60 10.36 3.75
CA VAL A 32 -8.22 11.67 3.68
C VAL A 32 -9.20 11.76 4.85
N ALA A 33 -8.75 12.32 5.96
CA ALA A 33 -9.51 12.36 7.22
C ALA A 33 -10.78 13.23 7.09
N GLU A 34 -10.72 14.25 6.21
CA GLU A 34 -11.87 15.11 5.90
C GLU A 34 -12.00 15.23 4.38
N PRO A 35 -13.08 14.70 3.78
CA PRO A 35 -13.29 14.82 2.35
C PRO A 35 -13.51 16.28 1.97
N VAL A 36 -12.69 16.77 1.02
CA VAL A 36 -12.90 18.08 0.40
C VAL A 36 -14.10 17.98 -0.53
N LYS A 37 -15.09 18.82 -0.31
CA LYS A 37 -16.24 18.99 -1.20
C LYS A 37 -16.12 20.34 -1.89
N ASP A 38 -16.02 20.31 -3.20
CA ASP A 38 -16.08 21.50 -4.04
C ASP A 38 -17.18 21.27 -5.08
N LEU A 39 -18.34 21.80 -4.79
CA LEU A 39 -19.54 21.62 -5.60
C LEU A 39 -19.87 22.94 -6.33
N ALA A 40 -20.13 22.85 -7.62
CA ALA A 40 -20.67 23.97 -8.37
C ALA A 40 -22.07 24.35 -7.88
N ASP A 41 -22.41 25.63 -8.00
CA ASP A 41 -23.75 26.12 -7.66
C ASP A 41 -24.82 25.37 -8.46
N GLY A 42 -25.79 24.79 -7.76
CA GLY A 42 -26.88 24.02 -8.36
C GLY A 42 -26.49 22.57 -8.76
N ALA A 43 -25.37 22.06 -8.30
CA ALA A 43 -24.98 20.68 -8.54
C ALA A 43 -26.04 19.69 -8.00
N THR A 44 -26.40 18.71 -8.84
CA THR A 44 -27.36 17.64 -8.50
C THR A 44 -26.69 16.36 -8.05
N ALA A 45 -25.35 16.29 -8.11
CA ALA A 45 -24.54 15.17 -7.63
C ALA A 45 -23.49 15.67 -6.64
N ASP A 46 -23.27 14.91 -5.59
CA ASP A 46 -22.22 15.12 -4.59
C ASP A 46 -21.26 13.93 -4.62
N ILE A 47 -19.96 14.18 -4.77
CA ILE A 47 -18.91 13.17 -4.72
C ILE A 47 -18.01 13.48 -3.54
N SER A 48 -17.83 12.50 -2.65
CA SER A 48 -16.92 12.64 -1.53
C SER A 48 -15.99 11.42 -1.42
N VAL A 49 -14.74 11.65 -1.00
CA VAL A 49 -13.78 10.58 -0.69
C VAL A 49 -14.17 9.97 0.65
N LEU A 50 -14.47 8.67 0.68
CA LEU A 50 -14.83 7.95 1.90
C LEU A 50 -13.61 7.35 2.60
N GLY A 51 -12.60 6.95 1.86
CA GLY A 51 -11.38 6.35 2.38
C GLY A 51 -10.34 6.18 1.29
N SER A 52 -9.19 5.67 1.66
CA SER A 52 -8.10 5.37 0.72
C SER A 52 -7.38 4.08 1.11
N TYR A 53 -6.85 3.39 0.11
CA TYR A 53 -5.93 2.26 0.26
C TYR A 53 -4.58 2.62 -0.31
N GLY A 54 -3.52 2.41 0.46
CA GLY A 54 -2.15 2.59 0.02
C GLY A 54 -1.49 1.25 -0.31
N ALA A 55 -1.05 1.06 -1.54
CA ALA A 55 -0.34 -0.14 -1.97
C ALA A 55 1.09 -0.25 -1.40
N GLY A 56 1.57 0.78 -0.69
CA GLY A 56 2.93 0.84 -0.14
C GLY A 56 4.01 1.13 -1.18
N ALA A 57 3.65 1.40 -2.44
CA ALA A 57 4.56 1.83 -3.48
C ALA A 57 4.75 3.35 -3.42
N PHE A 58 5.99 3.81 -3.53
CA PHE A 58 6.34 5.21 -3.63
C PHE A 58 7.12 5.43 -4.94
N ASP A 59 6.73 6.45 -5.69
CA ASP A 59 7.31 6.78 -7.01
C ASP A 59 7.16 5.68 -8.07
N ASP A 60 6.20 4.78 -7.87
CA ASP A 60 5.86 3.69 -8.77
C ASP A 60 4.36 3.65 -9.06
N SER A 61 3.96 3.18 -10.25
CA SER A 61 2.56 3.02 -10.63
C SER A 61 2.00 1.73 -10.03
N ALA A 62 1.12 1.83 -9.03
CA ALA A 62 0.61 0.67 -8.31
C ALA A 62 -0.89 0.46 -8.42
N ALA A 63 -1.70 1.48 -8.72
CA ALA A 63 -3.14 1.34 -8.83
C ALA A 63 -3.64 2.17 -10.03
N GLU A 64 -4.17 1.50 -11.05
CA GLU A 64 -4.56 2.17 -12.30
C GLU A 64 -6.04 1.98 -12.61
N ILE A 65 -6.49 0.76 -12.86
CA ILE A 65 -7.88 0.47 -13.25
C ILE A 65 -8.60 -0.18 -12.10
N VAL A 66 -9.80 0.28 -11.80
CA VAL A 66 -10.60 -0.20 -10.68
C VAL A 66 -11.98 -0.65 -11.12
N ALA A 67 -12.46 -1.75 -10.54
CA ALA A 67 -13.84 -2.21 -10.63
C ALA A 67 -14.38 -2.49 -9.21
N PHE A 68 -15.63 -2.16 -8.96
CA PHE A 68 -16.29 -2.37 -7.67
C PHE A 68 -17.48 -3.31 -7.81
N HIS A 69 -17.53 -4.35 -7.00
CA HIS A 69 -18.67 -5.26 -6.88
C HIS A 69 -19.47 -4.93 -5.62
N ALA A 70 -20.66 -4.36 -5.81
CA ALA A 70 -21.45 -3.78 -4.73
C ALA A 70 -21.93 -4.80 -3.70
N ASP A 71 -22.37 -6.00 -4.13
CA ASP A 71 -22.94 -7.00 -3.23
C ASP A 71 -21.88 -7.61 -2.29
N SER A 72 -20.68 -7.91 -2.81
CA SER A 72 -19.60 -8.44 -1.99
C SER A 72 -18.74 -7.37 -1.31
N LYS A 73 -18.97 -6.09 -1.62
CA LYS A 73 -18.13 -4.97 -1.15
C LYS A 73 -16.64 -5.17 -1.49
N ARG A 74 -16.36 -5.71 -2.68
CA ARG A 74 -14.99 -5.92 -3.16
C ARG A 74 -14.61 -4.87 -4.19
N ILE A 75 -13.41 -4.33 -4.02
CA ILE A 75 -12.74 -3.53 -5.03
C ILE A 75 -11.67 -4.41 -5.67
N LEU A 76 -11.65 -4.45 -6.99
CA LEU A 76 -10.60 -5.07 -7.79
C LEU A 76 -9.80 -3.94 -8.43
N THR A 77 -8.51 -3.86 -8.15
CA THR A 77 -7.66 -2.83 -8.75
C THR A 77 -6.45 -3.44 -9.43
N VAL A 78 -6.21 -3.04 -10.66
CA VAL A 78 -4.98 -3.43 -11.38
C VAL A 78 -3.80 -2.74 -10.71
N ASN A 79 -2.85 -3.56 -10.26
CA ASN A 79 -1.59 -3.11 -9.71
C ASN A 79 -0.52 -3.26 -10.80
N ALA A 80 -0.18 -2.17 -11.46
CA ALA A 80 0.77 -2.17 -12.58
C ALA A 80 2.19 -2.56 -12.15
N LEU A 81 2.59 -2.28 -10.90
CA LEU A 81 3.90 -2.67 -10.37
C LEU A 81 4.05 -4.19 -10.26
N SER A 82 3.01 -4.89 -9.81
CA SER A 82 3.03 -6.35 -9.66
C SER A 82 2.50 -7.10 -10.90
N GLY A 83 1.87 -6.42 -11.84
CA GLY A 83 1.20 -7.02 -12.99
C GLY A 83 -0.05 -7.85 -12.64
N LYS A 84 -0.63 -7.64 -11.45
CA LYS A 84 -1.74 -8.42 -10.91
C LYS A 84 -2.94 -7.55 -10.58
N ILE A 85 -4.05 -8.19 -10.16
CA ILE A 85 -5.18 -7.49 -9.54
C ILE A 85 -5.07 -7.63 -8.02
N ASP A 86 -5.07 -6.52 -7.31
CA ASP A 86 -5.29 -6.49 -5.87
C ASP A 86 -6.79 -6.55 -5.59
N VAL A 87 -7.20 -7.45 -4.68
CA VAL A 87 -8.57 -7.56 -4.22
C VAL A 87 -8.67 -6.95 -2.83
N LEU A 88 -9.50 -5.90 -2.72
CA LEU A 88 -9.68 -5.19 -1.47
C LEU A 88 -11.06 -5.50 -0.88
N ASP A 89 -11.13 -5.59 0.44
CA ASP A 89 -12.37 -5.52 1.21
C ASP A 89 -12.69 -4.05 1.48
N ALA A 90 -13.87 -3.62 1.08
CA ALA A 90 -14.42 -2.28 1.31
C ALA A 90 -15.76 -2.36 2.06
N ALA A 91 -15.96 -3.38 2.90
CA ALA A 91 -17.12 -3.45 3.80
C ALA A 91 -17.17 -2.23 4.73
N ASP A 92 -16.00 -1.78 5.20
CA ASP A 92 -15.80 -0.44 5.74
C ASP A 92 -15.09 0.41 4.68
N PRO A 93 -15.80 1.31 3.98
CA PRO A 93 -15.20 2.09 2.92
C PRO A 93 -14.19 3.15 3.41
N SER A 94 -14.17 3.46 4.71
CA SER A 94 -13.19 4.38 5.29
C SER A 94 -11.80 3.77 5.42
N THR A 95 -11.72 2.43 5.50
CA THR A 95 -10.48 1.68 5.71
C THR A 95 -10.40 0.43 4.82
N PRO A 96 -10.37 0.56 3.49
CA PRO A 96 -10.25 -0.60 2.62
C PRO A 96 -8.97 -1.38 2.89
N THR A 97 -9.05 -2.71 2.89
CA THR A 97 -7.89 -3.58 3.17
C THR A 97 -7.68 -4.62 2.08
N LYS A 98 -6.43 -4.90 1.72
CA LYS A 98 -6.10 -5.96 0.76
C LYS A 98 -6.38 -7.33 1.38
N VAL A 99 -7.22 -8.13 0.72
CA VAL A 99 -7.61 -9.48 1.16
C VAL A 99 -7.09 -10.57 0.24
N GLY A 100 -6.55 -10.22 -0.91
CA GLY A 100 -5.98 -11.16 -1.86
C GLY A 100 -5.47 -10.51 -3.12
N GLU A 101 -4.97 -11.34 -4.02
CA GLU A 101 -4.54 -10.93 -5.36
C GLU A 101 -4.86 -12.00 -6.40
N VAL A 102 -5.01 -11.60 -7.67
CA VAL A 102 -5.22 -12.47 -8.81
C VAL A 102 -4.13 -12.22 -9.84
N SER A 103 -3.47 -13.29 -10.29
CA SER A 103 -2.44 -13.27 -11.33
C SER A 103 -3.01 -13.81 -12.64
N GLY A 104 -2.51 -13.30 -13.76
CA GLY A 104 -2.78 -13.85 -15.09
C GLY A 104 -1.97 -15.10 -15.43
N GLY A 105 -1.00 -15.48 -14.59
CA GLY A 105 -0.06 -16.56 -14.81
C GLY A 105 1.39 -16.09 -14.80
N GLU A 106 2.32 -17.02 -15.07
CA GLU A 106 3.74 -16.68 -15.18
C GLU A 106 4.02 -15.85 -16.43
N ASN A 107 4.93 -14.89 -16.33
CA ASN A 107 5.35 -14.01 -17.43
C ASN A 107 4.18 -13.28 -18.10
N THR A 108 3.22 -12.84 -17.29
CA THR A 108 2.07 -12.08 -17.76
C THR A 108 1.82 -10.85 -16.91
N THR A 109 1.17 -9.86 -17.51
CA THR A 109 0.69 -8.65 -16.84
C THR A 109 -0.81 -8.50 -17.08
N ILE A 110 -1.55 -8.21 -16.03
CA ILE A 110 -2.96 -7.80 -16.14
C ILE A 110 -2.98 -6.28 -16.31
N ASN A 111 -3.68 -5.80 -17.32
CA ASN A 111 -3.75 -4.36 -17.62
C ASN A 111 -5.19 -3.80 -17.65
N SER A 112 -6.20 -4.63 -17.42
CA SER A 112 -7.58 -4.17 -17.24
C SER A 112 -8.42 -5.17 -16.45
N VAL A 113 -9.47 -4.68 -15.78
CA VAL A 113 -10.45 -5.49 -15.06
C VAL A 113 -11.83 -4.87 -15.14
N ALA A 114 -12.85 -5.72 -15.26
CA ALA A 114 -14.25 -5.35 -15.12
C ALA A 114 -14.98 -6.43 -14.30
N VAL A 115 -16.05 -6.03 -13.60
CA VAL A 115 -16.88 -6.94 -12.81
C VAL A 115 -18.35 -6.73 -13.13
N ARG A 116 -19.08 -7.83 -13.28
CA ARG A 116 -20.53 -7.85 -13.50
C ARG A 116 -21.27 -7.95 -12.15
N ALA A 117 -22.53 -7.53 -12.12
CA ALA A 117 -23.33 -7.47 -10.90
C ALA A 117 -23.50 -8.83 -10.19
N ASP A 118 -23.40 -9.96 -10.90
CA ASP A 118 -23.43 -11.30 -10.32
C ASP A 118 -22.07 -11.79 -9.77
N GLY A 119 -21.05 -10.92 -9.80
CA GLY A 119 -19.72 -11.21 -9.27
C GLY A 119 -18.74 -11.82 -10.27
N LEU A 120 -19.18 -12.10 -11.52
CA LEU A 120 -18.24 -12.55 -12.55
C LEU A 120 -17.31 -11.40 -12.93
N ALA A 121 -16.00 -11.59 -12.73
CA ALA A 121 -14.97 -10.66 -13.18
C ALA A 121 -14.28 -11.18 -14.45
N VAL A 122 -13.86 -10.26 -15.30
CA VAL A 122 -13.01 -10.52 -16.46
C VAL A 122 -11.82 -9.58 -16.42
N ALA A 123 -10.66 -10.07 -16.85
CA ALA A 123 -9.44 -9.29 -16.94
C ALA A 123 -8.76 -9.52 -18.28
N THR A 124 -8.07 -8.51 -18.78
CA THR A 124 -7.18 -8.65 -19.94
C THR A 124 -5.78 -9.00 -19.44
N VAL A 125 -5.22 -10.05 -20.03
CA VAL A 125 -3.88 -10.57 -19.70
C VAL A 125 -2.99 -10.39 -20.90
N GLU A 126 -1.85 -9.77 -20.71
CA GLU A 126 -0.83 -9.54 -21.72
C GLU A 126 0.41 -10.40 -21.40
N PRO A 127 0.94 -11.20 -22.34
CA PRO A 127 2.21 -11.88 -22.13
C PRO A 127 3.38 -10.88 -22.16
N GLU A 128 4.42 -11.13 -21.36
CA GLU A 128 5.65 -10.32 -21.40
C GLU A 128 6.33 -10.37 -22.77
N ASN A 129 6.30 -11.55 -23.40
CA ASN A 129 6.74 -11.72 -24.77
C ASN A 129 5.61 -11.39 -25.75
N LYS A 130 5.65 -10.19 -26.32
CA LYS A 130 4.62 -9.66 -27.26
C LYS A 130 4.74 -10.18 -28.69
N THR A 131 5.62 -11.13 -28.94
CA THR A 131 5.85 -11.72 -30.28
C THR A 131 5.18 -13.07 -30.49
N ASP A 132 4.49 -13.59 -29.49
CA ASP A 132 3.73 -14.83 -29.53
C ASP A 132 2.26 -14.62 -29.90
#